data_6a2fdde89cfc5e3f17103aa114517ccb
#
_entry.id   6a2fdde89cfc5e3f17103aa114517ccb
#
_cell.length_a   1.000
_cell.length_b   1.000
_cell.length_c   1.000
_cell.angle_alpha   90.00
_cell.angle_beta   90.00
_cell.angle_gamma   90.00
#
_symmetry.space_group_name_H-M   'P 1'
#
loop_
_entity.id
_entity.type
_entity.pdbx_description
1 polymer ?
#
loop_
_entity_poly.entity_id
_entity_poly.type
_entity_poly.pdbx_seq_one_letter_code
_entity_poly.pdbx_strand_id
1 'polypeptide(L)'
;SGEGSTDGKNGIGAQEYWIKLIQRFISCLSTMTRTGYAYKLDARLRPSGNAGVLVTPLGIYLKYHEKSQPWEHQALIKGRVIGGTGEAKWFKEVEDGIRSAVYEWIPPEDMDAQIHHFRLRKEQELSGEKENRKNIKVGRGGLLDIEFLTQALQLKYGRDYPQLRCPKTMDALLELGELNLLDQEEAQSLRYNYKLLRLIENGLRLIYDESTDLLDFEKVQTETILQLLKHHGYEVSNLRETVEKVAQNVRNIYLK
;
A
#
# COMPACT_ATOMS: atom_id res chain seq x y z
N SER A 1 5.36 6.70 -26.16
CA SER A 1 4.74 6.09 -27.35
C SER A 1 5.81 5.88 -28.40
N GLY A 2 6.43 4.74 -28.48
CA GLY A 2 7.55 4.60 -29.39
C GLY A 2 7.32 3.46 -30.37
N GLU A 3 6.90 3.79 -31.58
CA GLU A 3 7.28 3.01 -32.75
C GLU A 3 8.74 3.37 -33.02
N GLY A 4 9.65 2.56 -32.50
CA GLY A 4 11.09 2.68 -32.71
C GLY A 4 11.74 1.32 -32.70
N SER A 5 12.86 1.18 -33.37
CA SER A 5 13.72 0.01 -33.28
C SER A 5 15.12 0.43 -32.89
N THR A 6 15.89 -0.47 -32.28
CA THR A 6 17.32 -0.24 -32.05
C THR A 6 18.07 -0.26 -33.38
N ASP A 7 19.06 0.62 -33.52
CA ASP A 7 19.92 0.66 -34.71
C ASP A 7 20.79 -0.59 -34.77
N GLY A 8 20.85 -1.25 -35.95
CA GLY A 8 21.73 -2.39 -36.21
C GLY A 8 21.08 -3.51 -37.02
N LYS A 9 21.91 -4.46 -37.52
CA LYS A 9 21.48 -5.58 -38.38
C LYS A 9 20.45 -6.53 -37.72
N ASN A 10 20.33 -6.50 -36.37
CA ASN A 10 19.38 -7.28 -35.59
C ASN A 10 18.58 -6.36 -34.65
N GLY A 11 18.09 -5.23 -35.14
CA GLY A 11 17.30 -4.29 -34.39
C GLY A 11 16.04 -4.95 -33.80
N ILE A 12 15.76 -4.72 -32.52
CA ILE A 12 14.54 -5.17 -31.84
C ILE A 12 13.56 -4.00 -31.67
N GLY A 13 12.26 -4.29 -31.68
CA GLY A 13 11.24 -3.27 -31.47
C GLY A 13 11.33 -2.62 -30.08
N ALA A 14 10.87 -1.35 -29.98
CA ALA A 14 10.93 -0.59 -28.72
C ALA A 14 10.30 -1.35 -27.54
N GLN A 15 9.15 -1.98 -27.74
CA GLN A 15 8.47 -2.76 -26.70
C GLN A 15 9.34 -3.91 -26.17
N GLU A 16 9.97 -4.67 -27.08
CA GLU A 16 10.85 -5.78 -26.71
C GLU A 16 12.11 -5.28 -25.99
N TYR A 17 12.67 -4.17 -26.44
CA TYR A 17 13.84 -3.53 -25.80
C TYR A 17 13.53 -3.17 -24.35
N TRP A 18 12.43 -2.48 -24.10
CA TRP A 18 12.06 -2.07 -22.75
C TRP A 18 11.72 -3.26 -21.83
N ILE A 19 11.05 -4.28 -22.36
CA ILE A 19 10.78 -5.51 -21.60
C ILE A 19 12.10 -6.16 -21.16
N LYS A 20 13.05 -6.34 -22.07
CA LYS A 20 14.37 -6.92 -21.77
C LYS A 20 15.15 -6.06 -20.76
N LEU A 21 15.09 -4.74 -20.89
CA LEU A 21 15.75 -3.82 -19.98
C LEU A 21 15.20 -3.97 -18.55
N ILE A 22 13.88 -3.95 -18.39
CA ILE A 22 13.24 -4.10 -17.09
C ILE A 22 13.46 -5.49 -16.49
N GLN A 23 13.44 -6.55 -17.30
CA GLN A 23 13.79 -7.90 -16.84
C GLN A 23 15.21 -7.95 -16.26
N ARG A 24 16.19 -7.33 -16.95
CA ARG A 24 17.58 -7.23 -16.45
C ARG A 24 17.65 -6.41 -15.16
N PHE A 25 16.93 -5.30 -15.11
CA PHE A 25 16.87 -4.45 -13.92
C PHE A 25 16.33 -5.23 -12.70
N ILE A 26 15.19 -5.93 -12.86
CA ILE A 26 14.62 -6.79 -11.83
C ILE A 26 15.63 -7.86 -11.41
N SER A 27 16.28 -8.52 -12.38
CA SER A 27 17.28 -9.54 -12.10
C SER A 27 18.46 -8.98 -11.32
N CYS A 28 19.00 -7.83 -11.70
CA CYS A 28 20.11 -7.18 -10.98
C CYS A 28 19.78 -6.91 -9.51
N LEU A 29 18.56 -6.48 -9.21
CA LEU A 29 18.16 -6.14 -7.84
C LEU A 29 17.79 -7.37 -7.01
N SER A 30 17.24 -8.41 -7.64
CA SER A 30 16.69 -9.59 -6.96
C SER A 30 17.64 -10.80 -6.93
N THR A 31 18.77 -10.75 -7.65
CA THR A 31 19.72 -11.87 -7.67
C THR A 31 20.42 -11.99 -6.33
N MET A 32 20.43 -13.22 -5.78
CA MET A 32 21.14 -13.54 -4.56
C MET A 32 22.65 -13.51 -4.82
N THR A 33 23.37 -12.73 -4.03
CA THR A 33 24.82 -12.65 -4.00
C THR A 33 25.37 -13.24 -2.70
N ARG A 34 26.68 -13.23 -2.51
CA ARG A 34 27.29 -13.64 -1.23
C ARG A 34 26.88 -12.77 -0.04
N THR A 35 26.46 -11.52 -0.30
CA THR A 35 26.04 -10.55 0.70
C THR A 35 24.52 -10.36 0.74
N GLY A 36 23.75 -11.23 0.08
CA GLY A 36 22.30 -11.13 -0.05
C GLY A 36 21.86 -10.54 -1.40
N TYR A 37 20.63 -10.07 -1.48
CA TYR A 37 20.06 -9.37 -2.63
C TYR A 37 19.74 -7.91 -2.24
N ALA A 38 19.69 -7.01 -3.22
CA ALA A 38 19.40 -5.61 -2.95
C ALA A 38 17.92 -5.40 -2.61
N TYR A 39 17.02 -5.85 -3.50
CA TYR A 39 15.56 -5.73 -3.33
C TYR A 39 14.82 -6.87 -4.02
N LYS A 40 13.77 -7.39 -3.37
CA LYS A 40 12.75 -8.21 -4.06
C LYS A 40 11.73 -7.28 -4.71
N LEU A 41 11.65 -7.33 -6.04
CA LEU A 41 10.70 -6.54 -6.82
C LEU A 41 9.43 -7.34 -7.07
N ASP A 42 8.29 -6.77 -6.70
CA ASP A 42 6.96 -7.31 -7.00
C ASP A 42 6.29 -6.46 -8.09
N ALA A 43 6.22 -6.99 -9.29
CA ALA A 43 5.63 -6.32 -10.44
C ALA A 43 4.17 -6.75 -10.70
N ARG A 44 3.47 -7.35 -9.73
CA ARG A 44 2.11 -7.86 -9.93
C ARG A 44 1.04 -6.77 -10.03
N LEU A 45 1.31 -5.56 -9.51
CA LEU A 45 0.41 -4.40 -9.62
C LEU A 45 0.50 -3.69 -10.98
N ARG A 46 0.62 -4.45 -12.07
CA ARG A 46 0.57 -3.94 -13.44
C ARG A 46 -0.74 -4.37 -14.12
N PRO A 47 -1.15 -3.73 -15.22
CA PRO A 47 -2.33 -4.13 -15.96
C PRO A 47 -2.36 -5.64 -16.22
N SER A 48 -3.49 -6.28 -15.90
CA SER A 48 -3.69 -7.74 -15.98
C SER A 48 -2.75 -8.58 -15.08
N GLY A 49 -2.10 -7.99 -14.09
CA GLY A 49 -1.27 -8.71 -13.13
C GLY A 49 -0.18 -9.57 -13.78
N ASN A 50 -0.03 -10.81 -13.34
CA ASN A 50 0.97 -11.73 -13.89
C ASN A 50 0.75 -12.12 -15.35
N ALA A 51 -0.47 -12.04 -15.85
CA ALA A 51 -0.80 -12.33 -17.25
C ALA A 51 -0.44 -11.15 -18.20
N GLY A 52 -0.28 -9.93 -17.63
CA GLY A 52 0.02 -8.74 -18.41
C GLY A 52 1.49 -8.59 -18.76
N VAL A 53 1.77 -7.74 -19.76
CA VAL A 53 3.13 -7.39 -20.16
C VAL A 53 3.84 -6.60 -19.07
N LEU A 54 5.16 -6.78 -18.96
CA LEU A 54 5.96 -6.13 -17.92
C LEU A 54 6.10 -4.61 -18.12
N VAL A 55 6.01 -4.16 -19.37
CA VAL A 55 6.09 -2.74 -19.76
C VAL A 55 4.87 -2.40 -20.59
N THR A 56 4.15 -1.37 -20.18
CA THR A 56 2.92 -0.93 -20.84
C THR A 56 3.05 0.52 -21.27
N PRO A 57 2.75 0.88 -22.54
CA PRO A 57 2.67 2.26 -22.97
C PRO A 57 1.64 3.05 -22.13
N LEU A 58 1.95 4.32 -21.82
CA LEU A 58 1.11 5.13 -20.93
C LEU A 58 -0.36 5.19 -21.37
N GLY A 59 -0.62 5.41 -22.67
CA GLY A 59 -1.99 5.48 -23.18
C GLY A 59 -2.77 4.17 -23.01
N ILE A 60 -2.10 3.00 -23.14
CA ILE A 60 -2.73 1.69 -22.88
C ILE A 60 -2.96 1.49 -21.39
N TYR A 61 -2.00 1.92 -20.56
CA TYR A 61 -2.12 1.88 -19.11
C TYR A 61 -3.33 2.69 -18.61
N LEU A 62 -3.49 3.93 -19.07
CA LEU A 62 -4.61 4.80 -18.71
C LEU A 62 -5.95 4.20 -19.15
N LYS A 63 -6.02 3.71 -20.40
CA LYS A 63 -7.21 3.06 -20.93
C LYS A 63 -7.61 1.79 -20.15
N TYR A 64 -6.64 1.02 -19.66
CA TYR A 64 -6.90 -0.11 -18.79
C TYR A 64 -7.61 0.33 -17.51
N HIS A 65 -7.14 1.43 -16.89
CA HIS A 65 -7.68 1.91 -15.63
C HIS A 65 -9.05 2.58 -15.75
N GLU A 66 -9.53 2.92 -16.93
CA GLU A 66 -10.93 3.34 -17.13
C GLU A 66 -11.95 2.27 -16.68
N LYS A 67 -11.56 0.99 -16.71
CA LYS A 67 -12.43 -0.16 -16.44
C LYS A 67 -11.88 -1.10 -15.37
N SER A 68 -10.83 -0.71 -14.67
CA SER A 68 -10.23 -1.55 -13.63
C SER A 68 -11.08 -1.56 -12.35
N GLN A 69 -10.79 -2.53 -11.48
CA GLN A 69 -11.54 -2.72 -10.24
C GLN A 69 -11.16 -1.68 -9.18
N PRO A 70 -12.05 -1.35 -8.22
CA PRO A 70 -11.77 -0.37 -7.17
C PRO A 70 -10.46 -0.62 -6.41
N TRP A 71 -10.12 -1.87 -6.14
CA TRP A 71 -8.88 -2.22 -5.44
C TRP A 71 -7.61 -1.90 -6.25
N GLU A 72 -7.70 -1.85 -7.59
CA GLU A 72 -6.58 -1.46 -8.45
C GLU A 72 -6.34 0.06 -8.36
N HIS A 73 -7.40 0.86 -8.37
CA HIS A 73 -7.31 2.31 -8.12
C HIS A 73 -6.79 2.59 -6.71
N GLN A 74 -7.28 1.84 -5.71
CA GLN A 74 -6.80 1.91 -4.34
C GLN A 74 -5.27 1.66 -4.24
N ALA A 75 -4.76 0.67 -4.96
CA ALA A 75 -3.32 0.38 -4.99
C ALA A 75 -2.52 1.53 -5.63
N LEU A 76 -3.08 2.24 -6.62
CA LEU A 76 -2.42 3.35 -7.31
C LEU A 76 -2.32 4.63 -6.48
N ILE A 77 -3.13 4.82 -5.43
CA ILE A 77 -3.03 6.00 -4.54
C ILE A 77 -1.59 6.18 -4.02
N LYS A 78 -0.88 5.09 -3.76
CA LYS A 78 0.52 5.09 -3.30
C LYS A 78 1.54 5.07 -4.45
N GLY A 79 1.06 5.09 -5.69
CA GLY A 79 1.90 5.09 -6.88
C GLY A 79 2.70 6.39 -7.03
N ARG A 80 3.97 6.26 -7.40
CA ARG A 80 4.85 7.39 -7.70
C ARG A 80 5.89 7.01 -8.74
N VAL A 81 6.34 7.97 -9.52
CA VAL A 81 7.49 7.80 -10.39
C VAL A 81 8.76 7.83 -9.54
N ILE A 82 9.57 6.79 -9.62
CA ILE A 82 10.82 6.67 -8.85
C ILE A 82 12.06 6.94 -9.71
N GLY A 83 11.94 6.95 -11.02
CA GLY A 83 13.02 7.23 -11.93
C GLY A 83 12.65 6.90 -13.36
N GLY A 84 13.55 7.25 -14.28
CA GLY A 84 13.39 7.00 -15.70
C GLY A 84 14.49 7.69 -16.50
N THR A 85 14.38 7.62 -17.82
CA THR A 85 15.23 8.31 -18.79
C THR A 85 14.38 9.20 -19.67
N GLY A 86 14.91 10.35 -20.10
CA GLY A 86 14.23 11.26 -20.98
C GLY A 86 13.99 12.64 -20.40
N GLU A 87 13.09 13.39 -21.01
CA GLU A 87 12.79 14.76 -20.62
C GLU A 87 11.90 14.84 -19.37
N ALA A 88 12.11 15.85 -18.52
CA ALA A 88 11.33 16.06 -17.30
C ALA A 88 9.81 16.12 -17.54
N LYS A 89 9.37 16.60 -18.70
CA LYS A 89 7.95 16.65 -19.07
C LYS A 89 7.29 15.25 -19.09
N TRP A 90 8.04 14.20 -19.46
CA TRP A 90 7.48 12.83 -19.52
C TRP A 90 7.23 12.25 -18.13
N PHE A 91 8.07 12.58 -17.15
CA PHE A 91 7.83 12.18 -15.76
C PHE A 91 6.56 12.81 -15.24
N LYS A 92 6.37 14.12 -15.51
CA LYS A 92 5.15 14.84 -15.14
C LYS A 92 3.92 14.26 -15.85
N GLU A 93 4.00 13.95 -17.13
CA GLU A 93 2.91 13.32 -17.89
C GLU A 93 2.50 11.97 -17.29
N VAL A 94 3.46 11.14 -16.85
CA VAL A 94 3.18 9.86 -16.18
C VAL A 94 2.56 10.08 -14.81
N GLU A 95 3.06 11.03 -14.02
CA GLU A 95 2.51 11.35 -12.69
C GLU A 95 1.09 11.91 -12.80
N ASP A 96 0.85 12.83 -13.72
CA ASP A 96 -0.47 13.38 -13.98
C ASP A 96 -1.43 12.30 -14.49
N GLY A 97 -0.95 11.39 -15.35
CA GLY A 97 -1.71 10.23 -15.82
C GLY A 97 -2.12 9.28 -14.69
N ILE A 98 -1.20 8.94 -13.78
CA ILE A 98 -1.52 8.11 -12.60
C ILE A 98 -2.56 8.83 -11.74
N ARG A 99 -2.38 10.13 -11.50
CA ARG A 99 -3.31 10.93 -10.70
C ARG A 99 -4.70 10.98 -11.33
N SER A 100 -4.79 11.18 -12.65
CA SER A 100 -6.04 11.14 -13.39
C SER A 100 -6.70 9.76 -13.28
N ALA A 101 -5.96 8.67 -13.49
CA ALA A 101 -6.47 7.31 -13.35
C ALA A 101 -7.07 7.03 -11.97
N VAL A 102 -6.56 7.66 -10.90
CA VAL A 102 -7.05 7.46 -9.53
C VAL A 102 -8.23 8.37 -9.21
N TYR A 103 -8.14 9.67 -9.53
CA TYR A 103 -9.05 10.69 -8.97
C TYR A 103 -10.05 11.27 -9.97
N GLU A 104 -9.86 11.04 -11.28
CA GLU A 104 -10.85 11.41 -12.31
C GLU A 104 -11.71 10.22 -12.73
N TRP A 105 -11.36 9.03 -12.28
CA TRP A 105 -12.18 7.84 -12.41
C TRP A 105 -13.52 8.01 -11.67
N ILE A 106 -14.58 7.51 -12.24
CA ILE A 106 -15.92 7.54 -11.64
C ILE A 106 -16.12 6.20 -10.91
N PRO A 107 -16.14 6.21 -9.56
CA PRO A 107 -16.32 4.98 -8.81
C PRO A 107 -17.74 4.42 -9.02
N PRO A 108 -17.90 3.08 -9.06
CA PRO A 108 -19.22 2.45 -9.07
C PRO A 108 -19.96 2.72 -7.75
N GLU A 109 -21.28 2.68 -7.78
CA GLU A 109 -22.13 2.92 -6.59
C GLU A 109 -21.82 1.96 -5.43
N ASP A 110 -21.42 0.74 -5.73
CA ASP A 110 -21.08 -0.30 -4.76
C ASP A 110 -19.58 -0.37 -4.41
N MET A 111 -18.79 0.67 -4.74
CA MET A 111 -17.34 0.70 -4.49
C MET A 111 -16.99 0.33 -3.04
N ASP A 112 -17.69 0.91 -2.08
CA ASP A 112 -17.42 0.67 -0.65
C ASP A 112 -17.63 -0.81 -0.30
N ALA A 113 -18.68 -1.44 -0.83
CA ALA A 113 -18.95 -2.87 -0.65
C ALA A 113 -17.88 -3.75 -1.30
N GLN A 114 -17.41 -3.40 -2.50
CA GLN A 114 -16.35 -4.14 -3.19
C GLN A 114 -15.02 -4.05 -2.43
N ILE A 115 -14.63 -2.87 -1.95
CA ILE A 115 -13.42 -2.66 -1.14
C ILE A 115 -13.54 -3.44 0.18
N HIS A 116 -14.68 -3.37 0.84
CA HIS A 116 -14.93 -4.12 2.08
C HIS A 116 -14.84 -5.64 1.85
N HIS A 117 -15.48 -6.17 0.81
CA HIS A 117 -15.39 -7.58 0.46
C HIS A 117 -13.94 -8.03 0.21
N PHE A 118 -13.18 -7.23 -0.54
CA PHE A 118 -11.77 -7.51 -0.79
C PHE A 118 -10.93 -7.47 0.50
N ARG A 119 -11.23 -6.56 1.42
CA ARG A 119 -10.58 -6.47 2.74
C ARG A 119 -10.87 -7.73 3.58
N LEU A 120 -12.14 -8.15 3.65
CA LEU A 120 -12.52 -9.36 4.39
C LEU A 120 -11.86 -10.62 3.84
N ARG A 121 -11.80 -10.75 2.52
CA ARG A 121 -11.10 -11.87 1.88
C ARG A 121 -9.62 -11.92 2.27
N LYS A 122 -8.93 -10.78 2.27
CA LYS A 122 -7.54 -10.70 2.73
C LYS A 122 -7.38 -11.09 4.20
N GLU A 123 -8.32 -10.68 5.06
CA GLU A 123 -8.31 -11.06 6.47
C GLU A 123 -8.43 -12.58 6.64
N GLN A 124 -9.39 -13.19 5.96
CA GLN A 124 -9.64 -14.63 6.04
C GLN A 124 -8.48 -15.47 5.47
N GLU A 125 -7.90 -15.05 4.35
CA GLU A 125 -6.87 -15.82 3.66
C GLU A 125 -5.48 -15.66 4.28
N LEU A 126 -5.17 -14.49 4.87
CA LEU A 126 -3.80 -14.10 5.20
C LEU A 126 -3.55 -13.80 6.68
N SER A 127 -4.58 -13.66 7.53
CA SER A 127 -4.36 -13.24 8.91
C SER A 127 -3.59 -14.27 9.73
N GLY A 128 -3.89 -15.54 9.59
CA GLY A 128 -3.24 -16.62 10.33
C GLY A 128 -3.32 -16.46 11.87
N GLU A 129 -4.31 -15.69 12.35
CA GLU A 129 -4.52 -15.41 13.78
C GLU A 129 -4.87 -16.67 14.56
N LYS A 130 -4.48 -16.71 15.81
CA LYS A 130 -4.81 -17.74 16.82
C LYS A 130 -5.04 -17.04 18.15
N GLU A 131 -5.50 -17.78 19.18
CA GLU A 131 -5.78 -17.23 20.50
C GLU A 131 -4.62 -16.38 21.07
N ASN A 132 -3.37 -16.83 20.89
CA ASN A 132 -2.17 -16.15 21.41
C ASN A 132 -1.41 -15.36 20.34
N ARG A 133 -1.97 -15.22 19.13
CA ARG A 133 -1.29 -14.56 18.01
C ARG A 133 -2.22 -13.60 17.29
N LYS A 134 -1.77 -12.36 17.15
CA LYS A 134 -2.45 -11.32 16.39
C LYS A 134 -1.63 -10.93 15.17
N ASN A 135 -2.30 -10.82 14.03
CA ASN A 135 -1.70 -10.23 12.84
C ASN A 135 -2.00 -8.73 12.83
N ILE A 136 -1.02 -7.93 13.23
CA ILE A 136 -1.16 -6.48 13.38
C ILE A 136 -1.35 -5.74 12.06
N LYS A 137 -1.14 -6.41 10.93
CA LYS A 137 -1.30 -5.82 9.61
C LYS A 137 -2.61 -6.25 8.95
N VAL A 138 -2.77 -7.55 8.71
CA VAL A 138 -3.90 -8.10 7.94
C VAL A 138 -5.07 -8.49 8.85
N GLY A 139 -4.82 -8.73 10.14
CA GLY A 139 -5.82 -9.12 11.12
C GLY A 139 -6.93 -8.07 11.28
N ARG A 140 -7.99 -8.48 11.97
CA ARG A 140 -9.13 -7.61 12.27
C ARG A 140 -8.68 -6.42 13.12
N GLY A 141 -8.98 -5.19 12.66
CA GLY A 141 -8.55 -3.96 13.32
C GLY A 141 -7.07 -3.66 13.19
N GLY A 142 -6.36 -4.31 12.24
CA GLY A 142 -4.96 -4.07 11.94
C GLY A 142 -4.73 -2.89 11.00
N LEU A 143 -3.49 -2.73 10.58
CA LEU A 143 -3.06 -1.63 9.69
C LEU A 143 -3.88 -1.56 8.40
N LEU A 144 -4.29 -2.71 7.83
CA LEU A 144 -5.06 -2.71 6.59
C LEU A 144 -6.48 -2.15 6.77
N ASP A 145 -7.12 -2.25 7.94
CA ASP A 145 -8.41 -1.61 8.17
C ASP A 145 -8.28 -0.09 8.07
N ILE A 146 -7.24 0.48 8.67
CA ILE A 146 -6.96 1.92 8.61
C ILE A 146 -6.63 2.34 7.17
N GLU A 147 -5.75 1.60 6.50
CA GLU A 147 -5.32 1.91 5.13
C GLU A 147 -6.48 1.80 4.13
N PHE A 148 -7.33 0.76 4.25
CA PHE A 148 -8.46 0.54 3.36
C PHE A 148 -9.53 1.62 3.54
N LEU A 149 -9.88 1.97 4.78
CA LEU A 149 -10.81 3.08 5.05
C LEU A 149 -10.28 4.41 4.48
N THR A 150 -9.03 4.74 4.79
CA THR A 150 -8.41 5.98 4.32
C THR A 150 -8.42 6.06 2.80
N GLN A 151 -8.02 4.98 2.12
CA GLN A 151 -7.95 4.93 0.67
C GLN A 151 -9.34 4.92 0.01
N ALA A 152 -10.34 4.26 0.61
CA ALA A 152 -11.73 4.33 0.14
C ALA A 152 -12.25 5.77 0.17
N LEU A 153 -12.00 6.49 1.27
CA LEU A 153 -12.37 7.90 1.38
C LEU A 153 -11.58 8.79 0.42
N GLN A 154 -10.30 8.50 0.16
CA GLN A 154 -9.51 9.20 -0.85
C GLN A 154 -10.07 8.98 -2.26
N LEU A 155 -10.49 7.77 -2.62
CA LEU A 155 -11.14 7.50 -3.92
C LEU A 155 -12.48 8.21 -4.04
N LYS A 156 -13.26 8.25 -2.96
CA LYS A 156 -14.59 8.85 -2.93
C LYS A 156 -14.57 10.37 -3.05
N TYR A 157 -13.64 11.01 -2.34
CA TYR A 157 -13.61 12.47 -2.18
C TYR A 157 -12.43 13.16 -2.86
N GLY A 158 -11.39 12.43 -3.26
CA GLY A 158 -10.16 13.02 -3.79
C GLY A 158 -10.33 13.74 -5.14
N ARG A 159 -11.45 13.51 -5.85
CA ARG A 159 -11.82 14.29 -7.04
C ARG A 159 -12.11 15.75 -6.66
N ASP A 160 -12.89 15.95 -5.60
CA ASP A 160 -13.39 17.26 -5.19
C ASP A 160 -12.42 17.96 -4.22
N TYR A 161 -11.60 17.18 -3.49
CA TYR A 161 -10.66 17.66 -2.49
C TYR A 161 -9.21 17.29 -2.87
N PRO A 162 -8.49 18.13 -3.65
CA PRO A 162 -7.13 17.83 -4.11
C PRO A 162 -6.11 17.57 -3.01
N GLN A 163 -6.30 18.11 -1.80
CA GLN A 163 -5.43 17.88 -0.64
C GLN A 163 -5.46 16.42 -0.15
N LEU A 164 -6.51 15.66 -0.46
CA LEU A 164 -6.59 14.22 -0.19
C LEU A 164 -5.71 13.37 -1.15
N ARG A 165 -5.18 13.97 -2.22
CA ARG A 165 -4.36 13.27 -3.23
C ARG A 165 -2.92 13.07 -2.74
N CYS A 166 -2.77 12.56 -1.53
CA CYS A 166 -1.47 12.30 -0.91
C CYS A 166 -1.26 10.79 -0.69
N PRO A 167 -0.03 10.26 -0.89
CA PRO A 167 0.23 8.83 -0.76
C PRO A 167 0.40 8.35 0.67
N LYS A 168 0.55 9.26 1.64
CA LYS A 168 0.79 8.94 3.04
C LYS A 168 -0.52 8.85 3.81
N THR A 169 -0.81 7.68 4.37
CA THR A 169 -2.01 7.43 5.18
C THR A 169 -2.18 8.43 6.33
N MET A 170 -1.07 8.82 6.99
CA MET A 170 -1.09 9.77 8.10
C MET A 170 -1.52 11.17 7.70
N ASP A 171 -1.06 11.63 6.52
CA ASP A 171 -1.40 12.95 6.00
C ASP A 171 -2.86 12.93 5.50
N ALA A 172 -3.27 11.86 4.81
CA ALA A 172 -4.65 11.70 4.36
C ALA A 172 -5.67 11.66 5.51
N LEU A 173 -5.36 10.96 6.61
CA LEU A 173 -6.21 10.96 7.80
C LEU A 173 -6.31 12.35 8.46
N LEU A 174 -5.24 13.14 8.44
CA LEU A 174 -5.29 14.52 8.91
C LEU A 174 -6.26 15.35 8.10
N GLU A 175 -6.08 15.35 6.77
CA GLU A 175 -6.92 16.10 5.84
C GLU A 175 -8.39 15.67 5.90
N LEU A 176 -8.66 14.35 6.03
CA LEU A 176 -10.02 13.84 6.18
C LEU A 176 -10.73 14.38 7.43
N GLY A 177 -10.00 14.49 8.56
CA GLY A 177 -10.52 15.08 9.79
C GLY A 177 -10.71 16.60 9.64
N GLU A 178 -9.76 17.34 9.08
CA GLU A 178 -9.85 18.79 8.88
C GLU A 178 -10.98 19.19 7.93
N LEU A 179 -11.27 18.34 6.95
CA LEU A 179 -12.39 18.53 6.01
C LEU A 179 -13.75 18.05 6.54
N ASN A 180 -13.80 17.46 7.74
CA ASN A 180 -14.99 16.82 8.31
C ASN A 180 -15.60 15.72 7.40
N LEU A 181 -14.76 15.05 6.60
CA LEU A 181 -15.15 13.88 5.80
C LEU A 181 -15.01 12.58 6.60
N LEU A 182 -14.29 12.64 7.70
CA LEU A 182 -14.23 11.68 8.79
C LEU A 182 -14.34 12.47 10.09
N ASP A 183 -15.01 11.91 11.10
CA ASP A 183 -15.08 12.55 12.42
C ASP A 183 -13.66 12.85 12.95
N GLN A 184 -13.48 14.04 13.52
CA GLN A 184 -12.14 14.52 13.89
C GLN A 184 -11.51 13.68 15.00
N GLU A 185 -12.30 13.20 15.99
CA GLU A 185 -11.80 12.33 17.05
C GLU A 185 -11.44 10.95 16.50
N GLU A 186 -12.24 10.43 15.56
CA GLU A 186 -11.96 9.17 14.87
C GLU A 186 -10.70 9.27 14.01
N ALA A 187 -10.52 10.36 13.27
CA ALA A 187 -9.31 10.61 12.48
C ALA A 187 -8.06 10.66 13.36
N GLN A 188 -8.11 11.36 14.50
CA GLN A 188 -7.02 11.42 15.48
C GLN A 188 -6.73 10.05 16.10
N SER A 189 -7.78 9.31 16.47
CA SER A 189 -7.69 7.95 17.02
C SER A 189 -7.04 7.00 16.02
N LEU A 190 -7.45 7.01 14.75
CA LEU A 190 -6.84 6.20 13.69
C LEU A 190 -5.37 6.55 13.47
N ARG A 191 -5.02 7.84 13.50
CA ARG A 191 -3.61 8.28 13.38
C ARG A 191 -2.75 7.78 14.52
N TYR A 192 -3.26 7.85 15.75
CA TYR A 192 -2.58 7.32 16.92
C TYR A 192 -2.37 5.81 16.82
N ASN A 193 -3.43 5.06 16.51
CA ASN A 193 -3.42 3.62 16.37
C ASN A 193 -2.52 3.17 15.21
N TYR A 194 -2.53 3.88 14.09
CA TYR A 194 -1.65 3.61 12.96
C TYR A 194 -0.18 3.71 13.33
N LYS A 195 0.22 4.78 14.04
CA LYS A 195 1.60 4.94 14.52
C LYS A 195 2.01 3.81 15.47
N LEU A 196 1.14 3.45 16.41
CA LEU A 196 1.40 2.37 17.37
C LEU A 196 1.58 1.03 16.65
N LEU A 197 0.65 0.66 15.78
CA LEU A 197 0.72 -0.60 15.02
C LEU A 197 1.96 -0.63 14.09
N ARG A 198 2.32 0.49 13.47
CA ARG A 198 3.55 0.59 12.66
C ARG A 198 4.82 0.42 13.49
N LEU A 199 4.83 0.95 14.71
CA LEU A 199 5.97 0.79 15.61
C LEU A 199 6.13 -0.68 16.03
N ILE A 200 5.02 -1.37 16.32
CA ILE A 200 5.02 -2.81 16.60
C ILE A 200 5.52 -3.59 15.37
N GLU A 201 4.98 -3.32 14.16
CA GLU A 201 5.40 -3.96 12.92
C GLU A 201 6.91 -3.84 12.69
N ASN A 202 7.44 -2.62 12.85
CA ASN A 202 8.87 -2.36 12.69
C ASN A 202 9.70 -3.08 13.77
N GLY A 203 9.23 -3.08 15.01
CA GLY A 203 9.87 -3.81 16.11
C GLY A 203 9.94 -5.31 15.84
N LEU A 204 8.86 -5.93 15.37
CA LEU A 204 8.84 -7.34 15.00
C LEU A 204 9.86 -7.64 13.89
N ARG A 205 9.93 -6.83 12.86
CA ARG A 205 10.88 -7.01 11.75
C ARG A 205 12.33 -6.89 12.19
N LEU A 206 12.64 -5.94 13.08
CA LEU A 206 13.99 -5.79 13.64
C LEU A 206 14.38 -6.97 14.54
N ILE A 207 13.46 -7.49 15.34
CA ILE A 207 13.71 -8.58 16.28
C ILE A 207 13.91 -9.90 15.54
N TYR A 208 13.11 -10.17 14.50
CA TYR A 208 13.15 -11.45 13.80
C TYR A 208 14.03 -11.46 12.56
N ASP A 209 14.53 -10.28 12.12
CA ASP A 209 15.21 -10.11 10.83
C ASP A 209 14.43 -10.68 9.64
N GLU A 210 13.10 -10.69 9.76
CA GLU A 210 12.16 -11.24 8.78
C GLU A 210 10.97 -10.33 8.61
N SER A 211 10.32 -10.42 7.44
CA SER A 211 9.04 -9.73 7.19
C SER A 211 7.89 -10.48 7.85
N THR A 212 7.74 -10.30 9.18
CA THR A 212 6.63 -10.87 9.93
C THR A 212 5.69 -9.79 10.43
N ASP A 213 4.39 -10.07 10.36
CA ASP A 213 3.32 -9.21 10.85
C ASP A 213 2.51 -9.90 11.98
N LEU A 214 2.95 -11.12 12.39
CA LEU A 214 2.35 -11.92 13.47
C LEU A 214 3.02 -11.62 14.80
N LEU A 215 2.28 -11.01 15.71
CA LEU A 215 2.66 -10.80 17.10
C LEU A 215 2.19 -12.00 17.95
N ASP A 216 3.14 -12.71 18.52
CA ASP A 216 2.90 -13.84 19.43
C ASP A 216 3.10 -13.36 20.87
N PHE A 217 2.04 -13.33 21.66
CA PHE A 217 2.05 -12.77 23.02
C PHE A 217 2.76 -13.65 24.06
N GLU A 218 3.06 -14.90 23.74
CA GLU A 218 3.77 -15.82 24.64
C GLU A 218 5.29 -15.78 24.47
N LYS A 219 5.76 -15.10 23.43
CA LYS A 219 7.19 -15.01 23.18
C LYS A 219 7.87 -13.94 24.03
N VAL A 220 9.13 -14.20 24.40
CA VAL A 220 9.98 -13.28 25.16
C VAL A 220 10.13 -11.92 24.50
N GLN A 221 10.07 -11.86 23.17
CA GLN A 221 10.16 -10.63 22.38
C GLN A 221 9.02 -9.63 22.66
N THR A 222 7.92 -10.08 23.27
CA THR A 222 6.83 -9.20 23.73
C THR A 222 7.33 -8.11 24.67
N GLU A 223 8.27 -8.43 25.56
CA GLU A 223 8.87 -7.46 26.47
C GLU A 223 9.71 -6.42 25.70
N THR A 224 10.46 -6.83 24.69
CA THR A 224 11.23 -5.92 23.84
C THR A 224 10.30 -4.93 23.10
N ILE A 225 9.16 -5.40 22.60
CA ILE A 225 8.15 -4.54 21.97
C ILE A 225 7.56 -3.56 23.00
N LEU A 226 7.26 -4.00 24.21
CA LEU A 226 6.78 -3.11 25.30
C LEU A 226 7.79 -2.01 25.62
N GLN A 227 9.06 -2.35 25.73
CA GLN A 227 10.13 -1.37 25.99
C GLN A 227 10.25 -0.38 24.82
N LEU A 228 10.16 -0.86 23.58
CA LEU A 228 10.16 -0.01 22.38
C LEU A 228 9.01 0.99 22.42
N LEU A 229 7.79 0.53 22.73
CA LEU A 229 6.61 1.39 22.82
C LEU A 229 6.77 2.45 23.92
N LYS A 230 7.23 2.06 25.12
CA LYS A 230 7.51 2.98 26.24
C LYS A 230 8.57 4.03 25.87
N HIS A 231 9.64 3.62 25.19
CA HIS A 231 10.69 4.53 24.73
C HIS A 231 10.12 5.59 23.76
N HIS A 232 9.12 5.23 22.96
CA HIS A 232 8.43 6.15 22.05
C HIS A 232 7.25 6.91 22.68
N GLY A 233 7.12 6.89 24.02
CA GLY A 233 6.14 7.67 24.77
C GLY A 233 4.74 7.06 24.84
N TYR A 234 4.59 5.76 24.54
CA TYR A 234 3.32 5.07 24.73
C TYR A 234 3.22 4.50 26.16
N GLU A 235 2.13 4.82 26.86
CA GLU A 235 1.83 4.26 28.17
C GLU A 235 1.20 2.86 28.00
N VAL A 236 2.05 1.84 27.91
CA VAL A 236 1.62 0.43 27.71
C VAL A 236 2.13 -0.40 28.86
N SER A 237 1.18 -0.95 29.63
CA SER A 237 1.47 -1.91 30.72
C SER A 237 1.33 -3.36 30.28
N ASN A 238 0.37 -3.64 29.36
CA ASN A 238 0.07 -4.96 28.84
C ASN A 238 -0.08 -4.88 27.32
N LEU A 239 0.81 -5.54 26.58
CA LEU A 239 0.83 -5.47 25.12
C LEU A 239 -0.42 -6.11 24.50
N ARG A 240 -0.86 -7.29 25.01
CA ARG A 240 -2.06 -7.98 24.52
C ARG A 240 -3.29 -7.07 24.65
N GLU A 241 -3.55 -6.57 25.85
CA GLU A 241 -4.70 -5.70 26.12
C GLU A 241 -4.68 -4.45 25.25
N THR A 242 -3.50 -3.85 25.08
CA THR A 242 -3.33 -2.66 24.23
C THR A 242 -3.66 -2.96 22.77
N VAL A 243 -3.10 -4.03 22.22
CA VAL A 243 -3.34 -4.42 20.82
C VAL A 243 -4.80 -4.80 20.58
N GLU A 244 -5.43 -5.49 21.52
CA GLU A 244 -6.85 -5.86 21.43
C GLU A 244 -7.77 -4.62 21.48
N LYS A 245 -7.50 -3.65 22.37
CA LYS A 245 -8.21 -2.37 22.43
C LYS A 245 -8.06 -1.56 21.14
N VAL A 246 -6.83 -1.48 20.62
CA VAL A 246 -6.54 -0.81 19.34
C VAL A 246 -7.30 -1.49 18.22
N ALA A 247 -7.22 -2.80 18.12
CA ALA A 247 -7.89 -3.56 17.07
C ALA A 247 -9.42 -3.39 17.11
N GLN A 248 -10.01 -3.39 18.32
CA GLN A 248 -11.45 -3.17 18.49
C GLN A 248 -11.84 -1.73 18.09
N ASN A 249 -11.09 -0.73 18.50
CA ASN A 249 -11.35 0.67 18.16
C ASN A 249 -11.25 0.89 16.64
N VAL A 250 -10.16 0.45 16.01
CA VAL A 250 -9.95 0.56 14.57
C VAL A 250 -11.08 -0.11 13.80
N ARG A 251 -11.45 -1.34 14.20
CA ARG A 251 -12.54 -2.08 13.54
C ARG A 251 -13.89 -1.41 13.67
N ASN A 252 -14.18 -0.83 14.81
CA ASN A 252 -15.44 -0.11 15.03
C ASN A 252 -15.54 1.11 14.10
N ILE A 253 -14.45 1.86 13.92
CA ILE A 253 -14.42 3.01 13.02
C ILE A 253 -14.53 2.56 11.56
N TYR A 254 -13.81 1.50 11.19
CA TYR A 254 -13.83 0.94 9.83
C TYR A 254 -15.21 0.45 9.38
N LEU A 255 -16.07 -0.01 10.30
CA LEU A 255 -17.39 -0.57 10.00
C LEU A 255 -18.54 0.46 10.01
N LYS A 256 -18.27 1.72 10.32
CA LYS A 256 -19.25 2.83 10.20
C LYS A 256 -19.39 3.30 8.75
#